data_4b3bd0d1917004e61c6dca40bd62450d
#
_entry.id   4b3bd0d1917004e61c6dca40bd62450d
#
_cell.length_a   1.000
_cell.length_b   1.000
_cell.length_c   1.000
_cell.angle_alpha   90.00
_cell.angle_beta   90.00
_cell.angle_gamma   90.00
#
_symmetry.space_group_name_H-M   'P 1'
#
loop_
_entity.id
_entity.type
_entity.pdbx_description
1 polymer ?
#
loop_
_entity_poly.entity_id
_entity_poly.type
_entity_poly.pdbx_seq_one_letter_code
_entity_poly.pdbx_strand_id
1 'polypeptide(L)'
;NFVQKAGAQKLASDLGIILVSPDPSPRGEGIPDDKNGAYDLGLGAGFYLNATEEPWKKHYQMYDYVVKELPALVKQKFPIDDNRQSIMGHSMGGHGAIIVALRNPENYRSVSAFAPIVSPMNCPWGQKAFKNYLGDDESTWAQYDSVEIMKKASRRIPMLIDQGTADQFLEEQLKPSLLVEAANETGYPLSFNQRDGYDHSYFFISSFIEKHLYFHARILMMEA
;
A
#
# COMPACT_ATOMS: atom_id res chain seq x y z
N ASN A 1 -0.06 -8.27 12.00
CA ASN A 1 -1.51 -8.55 11.86
C ASN A 1 -1.83 -9.39 10.62
N PHE A 2 -1.37 -9.00 9.41
CA PHE A 2 -1.68 -9.71 8.17
C PHE A 2 -1.30 -11.20 8.24
N VAL A 3 -0.08 -11.52 8.61
CA VAL A 3 0.44 -12.90 8.70
C VAL A 3 -0.41 -13.80 9.62
N GLN A 4 -0.98 -13.23 10.68
CA GLN A 4 -1.75 -14.01 11.66
C GLN A 4 -3.25 -14.07 11.37
N LYS A 5 -3.80 -13.06 10.67
CA LYS A 5 -5.25 -12.86 10.62
C LYS A 5 -5.87 -12.95 9.22
N ALA A 6 -5.06 -12.80 8.16
CA ALA A 6 -5.60 -12.79 6.79
C ALA A 6 -5.93 -14.19 6.24
N GLY A 7 -5.31 -15.26 6.76
CA GLY A 7 -5.54 -16.63 6.29
C GLY A 7 -4.93 -16.92 4.90
N ALA A 8 -3.95 -16.15 4.48
CA ALA A 8 -3.41 -16.18 3.12
C ALA A 8 -2.43 -17.33 2.82
N GLN A 9 -1.81 -17.92 3.85
CA GLN A 9 -0.63 -18.80 3.71
C GLN A 9 -0.90 -20.07 2.94
N LYS A 10 -2.02 -20.76 3.27
CA LYS A 10 -2.35 -22.03 2.61
C LYS A 10 -2.55 -21.84 1.11
N LEU A 11 -3.39 -20.86 0.74
CA LEU A 11 -3.67 -20.61 -0.67
C LEU A 11 -2.43 -20.11 -1.43
N ALA A 12 -1.60 -19.28 -0.80
CA ALA A 12 -0.34 -18.85 -1.41
C ALA A 12 0.58 -20.05 -1.70
N SER A 13 0.67 -21.02 -0.77
CA SER A 13 1.41 -22.25 -0.97
C SER A 13 0.82 -23.09 -2.12
N ASP A 14 -0.50 -23.25 -2.16
CA ASP A 14 -1.18 -24.01 -3.21
C ASP A 14 -0.98 -23.36 -4.61
N LEU A 15 -0.85 -22.05 -4.65
CA LEU A 15 -0.61 -21.26 -5.87
C LEU A 15 0.89 -21.09 -6.22
N GLY A 16 1.81 -21.60 -5.40
CA GLY A 16 3.25 -21.43 -5.62
C GLY A 16 3.74 -19.98 -5.49
N ILE A 17 3.09 -19.16 -4.63
CA ILE A 17 3.42 -17.76 -4.40
C ILE A 17 4.13 -17.60 -3.07
N ILE A 18 5.22 -16.84 -3.06
CA ILE A 18 5.90 -16.41 -1.83
C ILE A 18 5.23 -15.12 -1.33
N LEU A 19 4.82 -15.10 -0.07
CA LEU A 19 4.31 -13.92 0.61
C LEU A 19 5.42 -13.29 1.45
N VAL A 20 5.68 -12.00 1.23
CA VAL A 20 6.62 -11.20 1.99
C VAL A 20 5.86 -10.09 2.70
N SER A 21 5.91 -10.06 4.03
CA SER A 21 5.18 -9.10 4.86
C SER A 21 6.14 -8.32 5.75
N PRO A 22 6.56 -7.12 5.34
CA PRO A 22 7.43 -6.27 6.15
C PRO A 22 6.66 -5.55 7.26
N ASP A 23 7.41 -4.99 8.23
CA ASP A 23 6.87 -4.02 9.17
C ASP A 23 6.47 -2.71 8.47
N PRO A 24 5.44 -2.00 8.97
CA PRO A 24 4.94 -0.75 8.36
C PRO A 24 5.77 0.49 8.72
N SER A 25 6.80 0.35 9.56
CA SER A 25 7.70 1.42 10.00
C SER A 25 9.04 0.83 10.47
N PRO A 26 10.11 1.65 10.58
CA PRO A 26 11.38 1.17 11.09
C PRO A 26 11.25 0.65 12.53
N ARG A 27 12.13 -0.30 12.90
CA ARG A 27 12.19 -0.88 14.24
C ARG A 27 13.64 -0.84 14.74
N GLY A 28 13.81 -0.79 16.05
CA GLY A 28 15.11 -0.86 16.71
C GLY A 28 15.35 0.24 17.73
N GLU A 29 16.52 0.17 18.36
CA GLU A 29 16.94 1.15 19.35
C GLU A 29 17.25 2.50 18.70
N GLY A 30 16.82 3.59 19.32
CA GLY A 30 17.06 4.96 18.82
C GLY A 30 16.18 5.40 17.65
N ILE A 31 15.19 4.57 17.23
CA ILE A 31 14.21 4.99 16.24
C ILE A 31 13.25 6.03 16.88
N PRO A 32 13.08 7.21 16.28
CA PRO A 32 12.14 8.20 16.79
C PRO A 32 10.70 7.72 16.68
N ASP A 33 9.89 8.13 17.65
CA ASP A 33 8.46 7.87 17.68
C ASP A 33 7.68 9.16 17.98
N ASP A 34 6.36 9.10 17.79
CA ASP A 34 5.50 10.20 18.25
C ASP A 34 5.58 10.37 19.77
N LYS A 35 5.72 11.60 20.22
CA LYS A 35 5.88 11.91 21.65
C LYS A 35 4.72 11.45 22.51
N ASN A 36 3.52 11.32 21.92
CA ASN A 36 2.30 10.87 22.60
C ASN A 36 1.96 9.41 22.26
N GLY A 37 2.81 8.71 21.51
CA GLY A 37 2.56 7.33 21.10
C GLY A 37 1.36 7.18 20.17
N ALA A 38 1.10 8.17 19.31
CA ALA A 38 -0.01 8.14 18.37
C ALA A 38 0.15 7.02 17.35
N TYR A 39 -0.91 6.23 17.13
CA TYR A 39 -0.89 5.10 16.21
C TYR A 39 -0.77 5.51 14.72
N ASP A 40 -1.07 6.75 14.39
CA ASP A 40 -1.10 7.33 13.05
C ASP A 40 0.18 8.09 12.66
N LEU A 41 1.26 7.96 13.46
CA LEU A 41 2.58 8.54 13.21
C LEU A 41 3.68 7.66 13.84
N GLY A 42 4.92 7.87 13.46
CA GLY A 42 6.08 7.22 14.07
C GLY A 42 6.03 5.69 13.90
N LEU A 43 6.29 4.95 14.99
CA LEU A 43 6.31 3.48 14.97
C LEU A 43 4.97 2.85 14.56
N GLY A 44 3.86 3.59 14.66
CA GLY A 44 2.55 3.16 14.21
C GLY A 44 2.35 3.28 12.71
N ALA A 45 2.95 4.28 12.05
CA ALA A 45 2.59 4.65 10.69
C ALA A 45 3.72 5.35 9.92
N GLY A 46 4.52 4.61 9.16
CA GLY A 46 5.61 5.14 8.32
C GLY A 46 5.16 5.68 6.96
N PHE A 47 3.89 5.53 6.58
CA PHE A 47 3.27 6.01 5.33
C PHE A 47 4.01 5.68 4.02
N TYR A 48 4.95 4.74 4.03
CA TYR A 48 5.70 4.26 2.87
C TYR A 48 6.34 5.37 2.01
N LEU A 49 6.82 6.42 2.68
CA LEU A 49 7.54 7.53 2.09
C LEU A 49 9.01 7.56 2.55
N ASN A 50 9.81 8.43 1.94
CA ASN A 50 11.14 8.77 2.44
C ASN A 50 11.06 10.12 3.14
N ALA A 51 11.20 10.13 4.46
CA ALA A 51 11.14 11.34 5.25
C ALA A 51 12.32 12.28 4.96
N THR A 52 12.05 13.59 4.94
CA THR A 52 13.03 14.66 4.75
C THR A 52 13.27 15.46 6.02
N GLU A 53 12.32 15.41 6.95
CA GLU A 53 12.33 16.23 8.15
C GLU A 53 12.90 15.50 9.38
N GLU A 54 13.57 16.26 10.25
CA GLU A 54 13.99 15.76 11.55
C GLU A 54 12.80 15.60 12.50
N PRO A 55 12.80 14.58 13.36
CA PRO A 55 13.85 13.58 13.58
C PRO A 55 13.74 12.35 12.68
N TRP A 56 12.83 12.34 11.71
CA TRP A 56 12.40 11.18 10.94
C TRP A 56 13.36 10.78 9.82
N LYS A 57 13.98 11.75 9.15
CA LYS A 57 14.72 11.57 7.90
C LYS A 57 15.80 10.48 7.95
N LYS A 58 16.38 10.24 9.12
CA LYS A 58 17.46 9.27 9.26
C LYS A 58 16.98 7.82 9.13
N HIS A 59 15.75 7.53 9.56
CA HIS A 59 15.27 6.16 9.71
C HIS A 59 13.98 5.86 8.92
N TYR A 60 13.14 6.85 8.69
CA TYR A 60 11.86 6.66 8.00
C TYR A 60 12.03 6.77 6.49
N GLN A 61 12.76 5.80 5.92
CA GLN A 61 13.00 5.67 4.49
C GLN A 61 12.19 4.47 3.94
N MET A 62 10.91 4.42 4.29
CA MET A 62 10.07 3.25 4.05
C MET A 62 9.78 3.00 2.57
N TYR A 63 9.79 4.06 1.74
CA TYR A 63 9.67 3.89 0.29
C TYR A 63 10.88 3.14 -0.27
N ASP A 64 12.08 3.59 0.02
CA ASP A 64 13.32 2.94 -0.44
C ASP A 64 13.47 1.54 0.14
N TYR A 65 13.06 1.33 1.40
CA TYR A 65 13.05 0.01 2.00
C TYR A 65 12.20 -0.98 1.19
N VAL A 66 10.96 -0.61 0.85
CA VAL A 66 10.04 -1.50 0.11
C VAL A 66 10.45 -1.68 -1.35
N VAL A 67 10.96 -0.62 -1.99
CA VAL A 67 11.26 -0.65 -3.43
C VAL A 67 12.65 -1.22 -3.74
N LYS A 68 13.62 -1.02 -2.84
CA LYS A 68 15.02 -1.37 -3.09
C LYS A 68 15.56 -2.45 -2.15
N GLU A 69 15.51 -2.20 -0.83
CA GLU A 69 16.19 -3.04 0.15
C GLU A 69 15.52 -4.40 0.32
N LEU A 70 14.20 -4.40 0.50
CA LEU A 70 13.44 -5.63 0.71
C LEU A 70 13.48 -6.57 -0.50
N PRO A 71 13.25 -6.13 -1.75
CA PRO A 71 13.40 -6.98 -2.93
C PRO A 71 14.82 -7.54 -3.10
N ALA A 72 15.85 -6.73 -2.85
CA ALA A 72 17.24 -7.18 -2.92
C ALA A 72 17.55 -8.28 -1.88
N LEU A 73 17.05 -8.11 -0.66
CA LEU A 73 17.20 -9.10 0.41
C LEU A 73 16.47 -10.41 0.08
N VAL A 74 15.22 -10.31 -0.41
CA VAL A 74 14.42 -11.49 -0.78
C VAL A 74 15.09 -12.26 -1.92
N LYS A 75 15.55 -11.56 -2.95
CA LYS A 75 16.30 -12.16 -4.08
C LYS A 75 17.57 -12.87 -3.62
N GLN A 76 18.28 -12.32 -2.65
CA GLN A 76 19.48 -12.94 -2.09
C GLN A 76 19.19 -14.22 -1.29
N LYS A 77 18.03 -14.28 -0.63
CA LYS A 77 17.73 -15.33 0.36
C LYS A 77 16.85 -16.45 -0.18
N PHE A 78 16.06 -16.20 -1.23
CA PHE A 78 15.05 -17.11 -1.73
C PHE A 78 15.14 -17.29 -3.25
N PRO A 79 14.84 -18.48 -3.78
CA PRO A 79 14.82 -18.75 -5.22
C PRO A 79 13.55 -18.18 -5.85
N ILE A 80 13.51 -16.88 -6.06
CA ILE A 80 12.41 -16.17 -6.68
C ILE A 80 12.67 -15.81 -8.14
N ASP A 81 11.60 -15.61 -8.89
CA ASP A 81 11.63 -14.93 -10.18
C ASP A 81 11.33 -13.43 -9.94
N ASP A 82 12.38 -12.60 -9.99
CA ASP A 82 12.28 -11.17 -9.72
C ASP A 82 11.54 -10.35 -10.80
N ASN A 83 11.21 -10.98 -11.94
CA ASN A 83 10.33 -10.39 -12.94
C ASN A 83 8.84 -10.66 -12.66
N ARG A 84 8.53 -11.44 -11.64
CA ARG A 84 7.17 -11.87 -11.27
C ARG A 84 6.83 -11.43 -9.86
N GLN A 85 6.74 -10.12 -9.66
CA GLN A 85 6.30 -9.58 -8.37
C GLN A 85 5.03 -8.74 -8.50
N SER A 86 4.23 -8.79 -7.46
CA SER A 86 3.02 -7.99 -7.27
C SER A 86 3.01 -7.44 -5.85
N ILE A 87 2.18 -6.45 -5.60
CA ILE A 87 2.12 -5.80 -4.29
C ILE A 87 0.67 -5.66 -3.84
N MET A 88 0.42 -5.86 -2.54
CA MET A 88 -0.89 -5.62 -1.94
C MET A 88 -0.78 -5.06 -0.53
N GLY A 89 -1.84 -4.43 -0.06
CA GLY A 89 -1.88 -3.91 1.30
C GLY A 89 -3.26 -3.55 1.80
N HIS A 90 -3.35 -3.24 3.08
CA HIS A 90 -4.58 -2.81 3.76
C HIS A 90 -4.39 -1.41 4.34
N SER A 91 -5.40 -0.54 4.20
CA SER A 91 -5.43 0.79 4.80
C SER A 91 -4.21 1.65 4.40
N MET A 92 -3.38 2.08 5.33
CA MET A 92 -2.09 2.71 5.06
C MET A 92 -1.17 1.80 4.22
N GLY A 93 -1.18 0.47 4.44
CA GLY A 93 -0.46 -0.49 3.60
C GLY A 93 -1.03 -0.56 2.17
N GLY A 94 -2.34 -0.36 2.02
CA GLY A 94 -3.00 -0.22 0.72
C GLY A 94 -2.54 1.05 -0.02
N HIS A 95 -2.45 2.18 0.70
CA HIS A 95 -1.81 3.39 0.21
C HIS A 95 -0.39 3.11 -0.30
N GLY A 96 0.44 2.50 0.55
CA GLY A 96 1.81 2.14 0.20
C GLY A 96 1.90 1.26 -1.04
N ALA A 97 1.07 0.21 -1.12
CA ALA A 97 1.03 -0.68 -2.27
C ALA A 97 0.71 0.07 -3.58
N ILE A 98 -0.28 0.94 -3.55
CA ILE A 98 -0.70 1.70 -4.74
C ILE A 98 0.39 2.67 -5.19
N ILE A 99 0.93 3.51 -4.31
CA ILE A 99 1.96 4.49 -4.69
C ILE A 99 3.25 3.82 -5.18
N VAL A 100 3.66 2.72 -4.54
CA VAL A 100 4.84 1.96 -4.95
C VAL A 100 4.64 1.39 -6.35
N ALA A 101 3.49 0.77 -6.61
CA ALA A 101 3.18 0.19 -7.92
C ALA A 101 3.07 1.25 -9.02
N LEU A 102 2.38 2.37 -8.75
CA LEU A 102 2.22 3.47 -9.72
C LEU A 102 3.53 4.17 -10.06
N ARG A 103 4.46 4.26 -9.12
CA ARG A 103 5.77 4.90 -9.32
C ARG A 103 6.82 3.96 -9.93
N ASN A 104 6.61 2.64 -9.83
CA ASN A 104 7.54 1.63 -10.35
C ASN A 104 6.79 0.57 -11.16
N PRO A 105 6.03 0.97 -12.19
CA PRO A 105 5.17 0.03 -12.92
C PRO A 105 5.94 -1.02 -13.74
N GLU A 106 7.24 -0.84 -13.91
CA GLU A 106 8.14 -1.83 -14.54
C GLU A 106 8.47 -2.99 -13.60
N ASN A 107 8.42 -2.77 -12.28
CA ASN A 107 8.79 -3.76 -11.28
C ASN A 107 7.62 -4.62 -10.82
N TYR A 108 6.39 -4.16 -11.01
CA TYR A 108 5.20 -4.86 -10.53
C TYR A 108 4.25 -5.24 -11.66
N ARG A 109 3.72 -6.46 -11.60
CA ARG A 109 2.75 -6.97 -12.59
C ARG A 109 1.31 -6.62 -12.25
N SER A 110 1.00 -6.44 -10.97
CA SER A 110 -0.33 -6.05 -10.49
C SER A 110 -0.26 -5.46 -9.10
N VAL A 111 -1.27 -4.70 -8.73
CA VAL A 111 -1.44 -4.14 -7.39
C VAL A 111 -2.84 -4.41 -6.88
N SER A 112 -2.97 -4.69 -5.57
CA SER A 112 -4.30 -4.72 -4.95
C SER A 112 -4.31 -4.10 -3.56
N ALA A 113 -5.49 -3.64 -3.13
CA ALA A 113 -5.64 -3.03 -1.83
C ALA A 113 -7.00 -3.32 -1.19
N PHE A 114 -6.98 -3.45 0.14
CA PHE A 114 -8.16 -3.46 0.98
C PHE A 114 -8.28 -2.11 1.69
N ALA A 115 -9.42 -1.44 1.52
CA ALA A 115 -9.72 -0.18 2.21
C ALA A 115 -8.55 0.82 2.25
N PRO A 116 -7.92 1.16 1.10
CA PRO A 116 -6.73 2.00 1.08
C PRO A 116 -7.04 3.45 1.42
N ILE A 117 -6.07 4.15 2.05
CA ILE A 117 -6.03 5.61 2.06
C ILE A 117 -5.58 6.06 0.66
N VAL A 118 -6.51 6.52 -0.18
CA VAL A 118 -6.15 6.78 -1.59
C VAL A 118 -5.56 8.16 -1.83
N SER A 119 -5.88 9.14 -0.98
CA SER A 119 -5.38 10.50 -1.12
C SER A 119 -4.96 11.08 0.23
N PRO A 120 -3.74 10.78 0.71
CA PRO A 120 -3.22 11.31 1.97
C PRO A 120 -3.22 12.84 2.04
N MET A 121 -3.05 13.52 0.93
CA MET A 121 -3.13 14.99 0.87
C MET A 121 -4.51 15.53 1.29
N ASN A 122 -5.55 14.71 1.15
CA ASN A 122 -6.94 15.11 1.36
C ASN A 122 -7.59 14.44 2.58
N CYS A 123 -6.82 13.84 3.48
CA CYS A 123 -7.34 13.23 4.71
C CYS A 123 -6.49 13.58 5.94
N PRO A 124 -7.10 13.65 7.15
CA PRO A 124 -6.40 14.06 8.35
C PRO A 124 -5.15 13.26 8.69
N TRP A 125 -5.20 11.93 8.59
CA TRP A 125 -4.03 11.07 8.85
C TRP A 125 -2.88 11.35 7.89
N GLY A 126 -3.17 11.49 6.62
CA GLY A 126 -2.17 11.75 5.60
C GLY A 126 -1.55 13.14 5.73
N GLN A 127 -2.35 14.16 5.95
CA GLN A 127 -1.87 15.53 6.18
C GLN A 127 -0.96 15.60 7.40
N LYS A 128 -1.35 14.97 8.52
CA LYS A 128 -0.50 14.87 9.71
C LYS A 128 0.83 14.18 9.41
N ALA A 129 0.79 13.04 8.74
CA ALA A 129 1.99 12.28 8.39
C ALA A 129 2.90 13.06 7.44
N PHE A 130 2.36 13.60 6.35
CA PHE A 130 3.14 14.32 5.34
C PHE A 130 3.78 15.59 5.91
N LYS A 131 3.03 16.36 6.71
CA LYS A 131 3.58 17.53 7.40
C LYS A 131 4.76 17.16 8.30
N ASN A 132 4.65 16.08 9.06
CA ASN A 132 5.73 15.65 9.95
C ASN A 132 6.92 15.06 9.20
N TYR A 133 6.70 14.25 8.17
CA TYR A 133 7.75 13.55 7.46
C TYR A 133 8.37 14.34 6.32
N LEU A 134 7.59 15.19 5.62
CA LEU A 134 7.99 15.91 4.40
C LEU A 134 8.03 17.43 4.57
N GLY A 135 7.53 17.96 5.71
CA GLY A 135 7.45 19.41 5.96
C GLY A 135 6.20 20.07 5.37
N ASP A 136 6.19 21.39 5.41
CA ASP A 136 5.01 22.20 5.04
C ASP A 136 4.88 22.47 3.51
N ASP A 137 5.85 22.07 2.71
CA ASP A 137 5.78 22.23 1.25
C ASP A 137 4.91 21.13 0.61
N GLU A 138 3.62 21.41 0.46
CA GLU A 138 2.65 20.47 -0.11
C GLU A 138 2.98 20.04 -1.55
N SER A 139 3.82 20.79 -2.27
CA SER A 139 4.25 20.37 -3.61
C SER A 139 5.06 19.06 -3.59
N THR A 140 5.71 18.77 -2.47
CA THR A 140 6.47 17.53 -2.25
C THR A 140 5.58 16.33 -1.95
N TRP A 141 4.33 16.56 -1.54
CA TRP A 141 3.40 15.51 -1.11
C TRP A 141 2.78 14.74 -2.28
N ALA A 142 2.56 15.41 -3.40
CA ALA A 142 1.91 14.84 -4.59
C ALA A 142 2.58 13.57 -5.11
N GLN A 143 3.89 13.42 -4.91
CA GLN A 143 4.64 12.22 -5.29
C GLN A 143 4.30 10.98 -4.44
N TYR A 144 3.60 11.16 -3.33
CA TYR A 144 3.13 10.11 -2.43
C TYR A 144 1.59 10.06 -2.33
N ASP A 145 0.88 10.73 -3.22
CA ASP A 145 -0.59 10.69 -3.31
C ASP A 145 -1.00 9.87 -4.54
N SER A 146 -1.75 8.78 -4.34
CA SER A 146 -2.07 7.86 -5.43
C SER A 146 -2.98 8.46 -6.48
N VAL A 147 -3.84 9.43 -6.13
CA VAL A 147 -4.69 10.15 -7.08
C VAL A 147 -3.84 11.02 -8.00
N GLU A 148 -2.91 11.77 -7.41
CA GLU A 148 -2.01 12.66 -8.18
C GLU A 148 -1.04 11.88 -9.07
N ILE A 149 -0.54 10.73 -8.59
CA ILE A 149 0.33 9.87 -9.39
C ILE A 149 -0.46 9.21 -10.53
N MET A 150 -1.66 8.70 -10.26
CA MET A 150 -2.51 8.04 -11.27
C MET A 150 -2.85 8.98 -12.44
N LYS A 151 -3.13 10.25 -12.17
CA LYS A 151 -3.38 11.27 -13.22
C LYS A 151 -2.20 11.43 -14.19
N LYS A 152 -0.99 11.11 -13.77
CA LYS A 152 0.25 11.27 -14.54
C LYS A 152 0.83 9.93 -15.02
N ALA A 153 0.17 8.81 -14.72
CA ALA A 153 0.70 7.47 -15.01
C ALA A 153 0.76 7.20 -16.52
N SER A 154 1.98 6.98 -17.03
CA SER A 154 2.23 6.62 -18.42
C SER A 154 2.10 5.12 -18.69
N ARG A 155 2.48 4.28 -17.72
CA ARG A 155 2.33 2.83 -17.76
C ARG A 155 1.26 2.39 -16.77
N ARG A 156 0.41 1.47 -17.19
CA ARG A 156 -0.74 1.01 -16.41
C ARG A 156 -0.61 -0.48 -16.13
N ILE A 157 -0.77 -0.85 -14.87
CA ILE A 157 -0.83 -2.24 -14.44
C ILE A 157 -2.21 -2.53 -13.84
N PRO A 158 -2.72 -3.78 -13.91
CA PRO A 158 -4.01 -4.12 -13.33
C PRO A 158 -4.06 -3.82 -11.83
N MET A 159 -5.14 -3.16 -11.39
CA MET A 159 -5.38 -2.77 -10.01
C MET A 159 -6.72 -3.33 -9.52
N LEU A 160 -6.72 -3.94 -8.32
CA LEU A 160 -7.92 -4.45 -7.65
C LEU A 160 -8.07 -3.79 -6.28
N ILE A 161 -9.22 -3.21 -6.01
CA ILE A 161 -9.55 -2.63 -4.70
C ILE A 161 -10.87 -3.19 -4.20
N ASP A 162 -10.87 -3.65 -2.96
CA ASP A 162 -12.06 -3.99 -2.21
C ASP A 162 -12.25 -2.98 -1.05
N GLN A 163 -13.47 -2.46 -0.88
CA GLN A 163 -13.84 -1.47 0.14
C GLN A 163 -15.13 -1.87 0.84
N GLY A 164 -15.10 -1.95 2.17
CA GLY A 164 -16.30 -2.17 2.98
C GLY A 164 -17.20 -0.94 3.06
N THR A 165 -18.53 -1.12 2.91
CA THR A 165 -19.48 0.01 2.98
C THR A 165 -19.78 0.47 4.39
N ALA A 166 -19.52 -0.37 5.40
CA ALA A 166 -19.68 -0.05 6.83
C ALA A 166 -18.36 0.35 7.50
N ASP A 167 -17.32 0.68 6.71
CA ASP A 167 -16.03 1.10 7.22
C ASP A 167 -16.14 2.49 7.85
N GLN A 168 -15.81 2.58 9.14
CA GLN A 168 -15.90 3.82 9.91
C GLN A 168 -14.95 4.93 9.44
N PHE A 169 -13.93 4.59 8.65
CA PHE A 169 -12.94 5.53 8.11
C PHE A 169 -13.23 5.95 6.66
N LEU A 170 -14.30 5.40 6.06
CA LEU A 170 -14.62 5.53 4.63
C LEU A 170 -14.61 6.99 4.18
N GLU A 171 -15.38 7.83 4.85
CA GLU A 171 -15.65 9.20 4.41
C GLU A 171 -14.54 10.18 4.81
N GLU A 172 -13.91 9.99 5.97
CA GLU A 172 -12.94 10.95 6.47
C GLU A 172 -11.51 10.65 6.01
N GLN A 173 -11.12 9.37 6.01
CA GLN A 173 -9.73 8.98 5.81
C GLN A 173 -9.46 8.27 4.48
N LEU A 174 -10.35 7.37 4.05
CA LEU A 174 -10.07 6.49 2.91
C LEU A 174 -10.42 7.12 1.56
N LYS A 175 -11.59 7.74 1.46
CA LYS A 175 -12.08 8.51 0.30
C LYS A 175 -11.93 7.81 -1.06
N PRO A 176 -12.33 6.54 -1.20
CA PRO A 176 -12.05 5.73 -2.41
C PRO A 176 -12.60 6.34 -3.70
N SER A 177 -13.66 7.16 -3.63
CA SER A 177 -14.24 7.86 -4.78
C SER A 177 -13.20 8.68 -5.55
N LEU A 178 -12.25 9.33 -4.87
CA LEU A 178 -11.23 10.15 -5.51
C LEU A 178 -10.34 9.33 -6.47
N LEU A 179 -10.00 8.10 -6.08
CA LEU A 179 -9.19 7.22 -6.94
C LEU A 179 -10.03 6.63 -8.08
N VAL A 180 -11.30 6.30 -7.82
CA VAL A 180 -12.24 5.81 -8.84
C VAL A 180 -12.47 6.88 -9.90
N GLU A 181 -12.65 8.14 -9.50
CA GLU A 181 -12.77 9.29 -10.40
C GLU A 181 -11.51 9.46 -11.26
N ALA A 182 -10.34 9.47 -10.64
CA ALA A 182 -9.06 9.57 -11.36
C ALA A 182 -8.85 8.39 -12.33
N ALA A 183 -9.25 7.18 -11.95
CA ALA A 183 -9.17 6.01 -12.82
C ALA A 183 -10.10 6.15 -14.04
N ASN A 184 -11.34 6.65 -13.84
CA ASN A 184 -12.28 6.89 -14.93
C ASN A 184 -11.78 7.98 -15.89
N GLU A 185 -11.28 9.09 -15.36
CA GLU A 185 -10.74 10.22 -16.14
C GLU A 185 -9.55 9.81 -17.00
N THR A 186 -8.67 8.97 -16.45
CA THR A 186 -7.44 8.54 -17.15
C THR A 186 -7.60 7.24 -17.91
N GLY A 187 -8.71 6.52 -17.75
CA GLY A 187 -8.90 5.15 -18.29
C GLY A 187 -7.94 4.14 -17.65
N TYR A 188 -7.59 4.31 -16.35
CA TYR A 188 -6.73 3.35 -15.64
C TYR A 188 -7.47 2.03 -15.39
N PRO A 189 -6.85 0.84 -15.56
CA PRO A 189 -7.51 -0.45 -15.39
C PRO A 189 -7.71 -0.77 -13.90
N LEU A 190 -8.70 -0.14 -13.27
CA LEU A 190 -9.11 -0.33 -11.88
C LEU A 190 -10.36 -1.22 -11.79
N SER A 191 -10.24 -2.34 -11.07
CA SER A 191 -11.38 -3.12 -10.59
C SER A 191 -11.70 -2.70 -9.16
N PHE A 192 -12.76 -1.93 -8.98
CA PHE A 192 -13.20 -1.46 -7.67
C PHE A 192 -14.47 -2.21 -7.23
N ASN A 193 -14.45 -2.81 -6.04
CA ASN A 193 -15.57 -3.55 -5.48
C ASN A 193 -16.00 -2.97 -4.12
N GLN A 194 -17.23 -2.59 -4.00
CA GLN A 194 -17.85 -2.33 -2.71
C GLN A 194 -18.31 -3.65 -2.09
N ARG A 195 -18.07 -3.82 -0.78
CA ARG A 195 -18.44 -4.99 0.02
C ARG A 195 -19.46 -4.56 1.07
N ASP A 196 -20.72 -4.85 0.78
CA ASP A 196 -21.81 -4.39 1.61
C ASP A 196 -21.74 -4.95 3.04
N GLY A 197 -21.89 -4.05 4.04
CA GLY A 197 -21.88 -4.37 5.46
C GLY A 197 -20.53 -4.70 6.07
N TYR A 198 -19.43 -4.72 5.30
CA TYR A 198 -18.09 -4.96 5.84
C TYR A 198 -17.46 -3.68 6.40
N ASP A 199 -16.75 -3.83 7.50
CA ASP A 199 -15.99 -2.79 8.20
C ASP A 199 -14.50 -2.75 7.81
N HIS A 200 -13.66 -2.07 8.62
CA HIS A 200 -12.20 -1.97 8.42
C HIS A 200 -11.39 -3.14 9.00
N SER A 201 -12.04 -4.17 9.51
CA SER A 201 -11.41 -5.23 10.28
C SER A 201 -10.77 -6.32 9.44
N TYR A 202 -10.03 -7.22 10.09
CA TYR A 202 -9.49 -8.41 9.45
C TYR A 202 -10.54 -9.46 9.07
N PHE A 203 -11.78 -9.37 9.58
CA PHE A 203 -12.90 -10.17 9.07
C PHE A 203 -13.22 -9.82 7.62
N PHE A 204 -13.18 -8.53 7.27
CA PHE A 204 -13.27 -8.08 5.88
C PHE A 204 -12.15 -8.65 5.03
N ILE A 205 -10.90 -8.47 5.44
CA ILE A 205 -9.72 -8.94 4.69
C ILE A 205 -9.78 -10.45 4.48
N SER A 206 -10.00 -11.23 5.55
CA SER A 206 -10.03 -12.69 5.48
C SER A 206 -11.15 -13.24 4.59
N SER A 207 -12.26 -12.50 4.47
CA SER A 207 -13.38 -12.88 3.60
C SER A 207 -13.04 -12.77 2.10
N PHE A 208 -12.10 -11.90 1.72
CA PHE A 208 -11.81 -11.61 0.31
C PHE A 208 -10.36 -11.83 -0.09
N ILE A 209 -9.47 -12.22 0.83
CA ILE A 209 -8.04 -12.43 0.54
C ILE A 209 -7.80 -13.44 -0.58
N GLU A 210 -8.62 -14.49 -0.67
CA GLU A 210 -8.52 -15.48 -1.74
C GLU A 210 -8.68 -14.85 -3.13
N LYS A 211 -9.62 -13.91 -3.29
CA LYS A 211 -9.81 -13.21 -4.57
C LYS A 211 -8.59 -12.42 -4.98
N HIS A 212 -7.95 -11.75 -4.01
CA HIS A 212 -6.73 -10.99 -4.24
C HIS A 212 -5.56 -11.90 -4.61
N LEU A 213 -5.41 -13.03 -3.93
CA LEU A 213 -4.37 -14.01 -4.26
C LEU A 213 -4.58 -14.62 -5.65
N TYR A 214 -5.81 -15.01 -6.02
CA TYR A 214 -6.11 -15.49 -7.38
C TYR A 214 -5.89 -14.40 -8.45
N PHE A 215 -6.26 -13.15 -8.16
CA PHE A 215 -6.00 -12.04 -9.06
C PHE A 215 -4.50 -11.90 -9.34
N HIS A 216 -3.66 -11.88 -8.31
CA HIS A 216 -2.21 -11.80 -8.47
C HIS A 216 -1.62 -13.04 -9.13
N ALA A 217 -2.01 -14.23 -8.70
CA ALA A 217 -1.51 -15.50 -9.24
C ALA A 217 -1.72 -15.58 -10.74
N ARG A 218 -2.95 -15.29 -11.22
CA ARG A 218 -3.27 -15.32 -12.63
C ARG A 218 -2.34 -14.41 -13.45
N ILE A 219 -2.06 -13.20 -12.95
CA ILE A 219 -1.21 -12.24 -13.65
C ILE A 219 0.27 -12.63 -13.57
N LEU A 220 0.73 -13.11 -12.43
CA LEU A 220 2.10 -13.57 -12.23
C LEU A 220 2.45 -14.80 -13.08
N MET A 221 1.47 -15.68 -13.38
CA MET A 221 1.65 -16.88 -14.19
C MET A 221 1.50 -16.62 -15.70
N MET A 222 1.03 -15.46 -16.11
CA MET A 222 1.00 -15.11 -17.54
C MET A 222 2.44 -14.93 -18.05
N GLU A 223 2.72 -15.51 -19.22
CA GLU A 223 3.96 -15.24 -19.94
C GLU A 223 3.98 -13.75 -20.36
N ALA A 224 5.17 -13.16 -20.37
CA ALA A 224 5.37 -11.75 -20.68
C ALA A 224 5.25 -11.46 -22.16
#